data_ddf91691ddd2769263c89084f131c7b8
#
_entry.id   ddf91691ddd2769263c89084f131c7b8
#
_cell.length_a   1.000
_cell.length_b   1.000
_cell.length_c   1.000
_cell.angle_alpha   90.00
_cell.angle_beta   90.00
_cell.angle_gamma   90.00
#
_symmetry.space_group_name_H-M   'P 1'
#
loop_
_entity.id
_entity.type
_entity.pdbx_description
1 polymer ?
#
loop_
_entity_poly.entity_id
_entity_poly.type
_entity_poly.pdbx_seq_one_letter_code
_entity_poly.pdbx_strand_id
1 'polypeptide(L)'
;MSSKHRHKNSKSRSRSKSSIITEILCPRDDIKCVEDKKFGIKVSKVMGRYMVANKEIEPGEIILSELPIVIGPCTDCKVQCLACYKNLEEQPFIKCKSCNWPLCSQKCSGLNRRLGHTEVECAILRETQSSNFLDYNDFSKIRSRLCALVPFRCLLLKKTDPKSYDLLLDMEHHNDLRRNIPEVWDSNQKNVVDTIIKDWGLNCFTEEEIHTMCGILEVNSFEIGHQGRSIRGLYPTAFLMSHDCVPNTNHCDEEANYRLTVRASTKIENGHPVTLSYAYTLQNTLKRREHLLDNKFFECYCKRCSDPTELGCYSSALQCPKCKSGLVLCDNPLNCDSSWSCTNSSKRCPGYIINAKSLKLLLNRISQEVDQIDGNDIESMELFLNKYRNVLHPTHYICLGIKITLSQTYGRIKGYLINELSESILVRKVELCREVLEVLDIIEPGYTRIRGVTLFEIHAPLMMLLTRDLANKSLSKAQLKKRLKEVFKYLTEAHIILQYEPESSPEGIMGKAAADALVQIKDWQKIVGKF
;
A
#
# COMPACT_ATOMS: atom_id res chain seq x y z
N MET A 1 68.06 26.51 30.67
CA MET A 1 67.25 27.02 29.57
C MET A 1 66.45 25.86 29.02
N SER A 2 65.17 25.80 29.35
CA SER A 2 64.26 24.68 29.09
C SER A 2 63.24 25.11 28.06
N SER A 3 63.21 24.47 26.91
CA SER A 3 62.19 24.72 25.88
C SER A 3 61.10 23.64 25.96
N LYS A 4 59.89 24.04 26.38
CA LYS A 4 58.70 23.18 26.40
C LYS A 4 58.09 23.09 24.98
N HIS A 5 58.15 21.92 24.35
CA HIS A 5 57.33 21.60 23.19
C HIS A 5 55.89 21.24 23.64
N ARG A 6 54.93 22.03 23.21
CA ARG A 6 53.48 21.73 23.30
C ARG A 6 53.10 20.82 22.14
N HIS A 7 52.77 19.57 22.42
CA HIS A 7 52.02 18.71 21.48
C HIS A 7 50.59 19.20 21.40
N LYS A 8 50.16 19.63 20.24
CA LYS A 8 48.77 19.82 19.88
C LYS A 8 48.17 18.46 19.47
N ASN A 9 47.39 17.86 20.36
CA ASN A 9 46.53 16.71 20.02
C ASN A 9 45.41 17.19 19.10
N SER A 10 45.48 16.90 17.81
CA SER A 10 44.37 17.00 16.89
C SER A 10 43.47 15.77 17.09
N LYS A 11 42.41 15.90 17.89
CA LYS A 11 41.31 14.92 17.93
C LYS A 11 40.54 15.02 16.62
N SER A 12 40.82 14.15 15.66
CA SER A 12 39.91 13.90 14.54
C SER A 12 38.62 13.29 15.09
N ARG A 13 37.57 14.08 15.16
CA ARG A 13 36.20 13.58 15.40
C ARG A 13 35.82 12.75 14.17
N SER A 14 35.81 11.44 14.29
CA SER A 14 35.12 10.59 13.33
C SER A 14 33.64 10.94 13.37
N ARG A 15 33.13 11.63 12.34
CA ARG A 15 31.69 11.82 12.12
C ARG A 15 31.07 10.43 11.93
N SER A 16 30.03 10.10 12.69
CA SER A 16 29.32 8.84 12.52
C SER A 16 28.67 8.80 11.12
N LYS A 17 28.63 7.63 10.47
CA LYS A 17 27.98 7.46 9.15
C LYS A 17 26.55 8.00 9.12
N SER A 18 25.82 7.96 10.25
CA SER A 18 24.47 8.50 10.38
C SER A 18 24.38 10.03 10.22
N SER A 19 25.41 10.79 10.63
CA SER A 19 25.44 12.23 10.44
C SER A 19 25.72 12.63 8.98
N ILE A 20 26.45 11.79 8.25
CA ILE A 20 26.74 12.02 6.83
C ILE A 20 25.48 11.80 5.98
N ILE A 21 24.69 10.75 6.26
CA ILE A 21 23.44 10.48 5.56
C ILE A 21 22.44 11.65 5.75
N THR A 22 22.41 12.24 6.92
CA THR A 22 21.51 13.35 7.24
C THR A 22 21.89 14.65 6.51
N GLU A 23 23.19 14.86 6.20
CA GLU A 23 23.67 16.04 5.45
C GLU A 23 23.55 15.89 3.93
N ILE A 24 23.56 14.64 3.40
CA ILE A 24 23.50 14.34 1.96
C ILE A 24 22.04 14.30 1.44
N LEU A 25 21.05 14.05 2.30
CA LEU A 25 19.64 13.90 1.94
C LEU A 25 18.90 15.23 1.64
N CYS A 26 19.57 16.37 1.58
CA CYS A 26 19.02 17.62 1.05
C CYS A 26 19.50 17.82 -0.39
N PRO A 27 18.68 17.59 -1.44
CA PRO A 27 18.98 18.11 -2.77
C PRO A 27 18.98 19.63 -2.71
N ARG A 28 20.02 20.27 -3.25
CA ARG A 28 20.30 21.70 -3.06
C ARG A 28 19.36 22.67 -3.76
N ASP A 29 18.45 22.20 -4.63
CA ASP A 29 17.66 23.13 -5.45
C ASP A 29 16.20 22.69 -5.53
N ASP A 30 15.33 22.87 -4.60
CA ASP A 30 13.85 22.93 -4.69
C ASP A 30 13.07 22.53 -3.44
N ILE A 31 13.74 22.29 -2.33
CA ILE A 31 13.04 22.10 -1.06
C ILE A 31 13.49 23.23 -0.13
N LYS A 32 12.56 24.14 0.20
CA LYS A 32 12.70 24.88 1.45
C LYS A 32 12.89 23.84 2.55
N CYS A 33 14.13 23.67 3.00
CA CYS A 33 14.48 22.87 4.17
C CYS A 33 13.56 23.35 5.28
N VAL A 34 12.60 22.52 5.68
CA VAL A 34 11.88 22.74 6.93
C VAL A 34 12.96 22.54 7.99
N GLU A 35 13.42 23.62 8.59
CA GLU A 35 14.52 23.67 9.57
C GLU A 35 14.27 22.83 10.83
N ASP A 36 13.11 22.20 10.93
CA ASP A 36 12.62 21.41 12.05
C ASP A 36 12.37 19.98 11.59
N LYS A 37 13.42 19.15 11.56
CA LYS A 37 13.29 17.73 11.19
C LYS A 37 12.33 17.02 12.14
N LYS A 38 11.15 16.66 11.64
CA LYS A 38 10.11 15.95 12.40
C LYS A 38 10.51 14.56 12.85
N PHE A 39 11.54 13.96 12.25
CA PHE A 39 12.00 12.63 12.55
C PHE A 39 13.53 12.52 12.68
N GLY A 40 13.96 11.47 13.35
CA GLY A 40 15.35 11.03 13.43
C GLY A 40 15.46 9.54 13.10
N ILE A 41 16.69 9.04 12.93
CA ILE A 41 16.96 7.63 12.68
C ILE A 41 17.59 7.02 13.92
N LYS A 42 17.02 5.91 14.38
CA LYS A 42 17.57 5.06 15.44
C LYS A 42 17.95 3.68 14.88
N VAL A 43 18.73 2.95 15.66
CA VAL A 43 19.13 1.58 15.35
C VAL A 43 18.72 0.67 16.50
N SER A 44 18.10 -0.45 16.20
CA SER A 44 17.83 -1.51 17.16
C SER A 44 18.26 -2.88 16.61
N LYS A 45 18.42 -3.86 17.51
CA LYS A 45 18.74 -5.23 17.10
C LYS A 45 17.59 -5.94 16.38
N VAL A 46 16.35 -5.49 16.61
CA VAL A 46 15.13 -6.12 16.07
C VAL A 46 14.68 -5.45 14.77
N MET A 47 14.69 -4.11 14.72
CA MET A 47 14.18 -3.35 13.57
C MET A 47 15.29 -2.85 12.63
N GLY A 48 16.55 -3.11 12.93
CA GLY A 48 17.64 -2.47 12.20
C GLY A 48 17.62 -0.94 12.36
N ARG A 49 17.81 -0.20 11.28
CA ARG A 49 17.60 1.27 11.22
C ARG A 49 16.12 1.57 11.05
N TYR A 50 15.62 2.51 11.82
CA TYR A 50 14.21 2.88 11.75
C TYR A 50 13.97 4.34 12.09
N MET A 51 12.91 4.89 11.54
CA MET A 51 12.51 6.28 11.72
C MET A 51 11.74 6.46 13.02
N VAL A 52 12.06 7.54 13.77
CA VAL A 52 11.36 7.93 15.00
C VAL A 52 10.95 9.40 14.94
N ALA A 53 9.81 9.75 15.52
CA ALA A 53 9.38 11.12 15.67
C ALA A 53 10.32 11.87 16.64
N ASN A 54 10.82 13.06 16.25
CA ASN A 54 11.63 13.95 17.11
C ASN A 54 10.77 14.93 17.93
N LYS A 55 9.51 15.04 17.60
CA LYS A 55 8.47 15.82 18.28
C LYS A 55 7.12 15.19 18.08
N GLU A 56 6.12 15.66 18.76
CA GLU A 56 4.74 15.27 18.52
C GLU A 56 4.33 15.65 17.09
N ILE A 57 3.66 14.74 16.37
CA ILE A 57 3.18 14.93 15.00
C ILE A 57 1.68 14.69 14.99
N GLU A 58 0.91 15.69 14.54
CA GLU A 58 -0.54 15.60 14.48
C GLU A 58 -1.04 14.90 13.21
N PRO A 59 -2.24 14.28 13.23
CA PRO A 59 -2.84 13.66 12.04
C PRO A 59 -2.93 14.64 10.87
N GLY A 60 -2.54 14.18 9.68
CA GLY A 60 -2.50 14.98 8.45
C GLY A 60 -1.19 15.75 8.23
N GLU A 61 -0.34 15.90 9.25
CA GLU A 61 0.95 16.56 9.07
C GLU A 61 1.89 15.76 8.16
N ILE A 62 2.57 16.47 7.25
CA ILE A 62 3.63 15.89 6.41
C ILE A 62 4.83 15.56 7.28
N ILE A 63 5.28 14.31 7.20
CA ILE A 63 6.50 13.81 7.83
C ILE A 63 7.67 13.94 6.87
N LEU A 64 7.48 13.46 5.63
CA LEU A 64 8.45 13.62 4.54
C LEU A 64 7.73 13.76 3.20
N SER A 65 8.43 14.39 2.24
CA SER A 65 7.99 14.48 0.85
C SER A 65 9.23 14.49 -0.04
N GLU A 66 9.39 13.45 -0.90
CA GLU A 66 10.63 13.26 -1.64
C GLU A 66 10.40 12.64 -3.02
N LEU A 67 11.31 12.89 -3.94
CA LEU A 67 11.32 12.30 -5.27
C LEU A 67 12.00 10.93 -5.23
N PRO A 68 11.57 9.97 -6.08
CA PRO A 68 12.23 8.69 -6.16
C PRO A 68 13.64 8.80 -6.76
N ILE A 69 14.53 7.92 -6.32
CA ILE A 69 15.86 7.75 -6.92
C ILE A 69 15.73 7.14 -8.31
N VAL A 70 14.95 6.06 -8.40
CA VAL A 70 14.67 5.29 -9.61
C VAL A 70 13.26 4.76 -9.58
N ILE A 71 12.64 4.65 -10.75
CA ILE A 71 11.35 3.99 -10.92
C ILE A 71 11.35 3.10 -12.17
N GLY A 72 10.37 2.20 -12.22
CA GLY A 72 10.08 1.42 -13.40
C GLY A 72 9.02 0.37 -13.17
N PRO A 73 8.79 -0.52 -14.15
CA PRO A 73 7.78 -1.57 -14.05
C PRO A 73 7.92 -2.44 -12.81
N CYS A 74 6.78 -2.81 -12.21
CA CYS A 74 6.75 -3.91 -11.25
C CYS A 74 7.12 -5.23 -11.93
N THR A 75 7.50 -6.24 -11.15
CA THR A 75 7.54 -7.64 -11.63
C THR A 75 6.12 -8.07 -12.00
N ASP A 76 6.00 -8.91 -13.01
CA ASP A 76 4.72 -9.47 -13.48
C ASP A 76 3.67 -8.45 -13.97
N CYS A 77 4.11 -7.22 -14.29
CA CYS A 77 3.22 -6.21 -14.87
C CYS A 77 2.91 -6.51 -16.36
N LYS A 78 1.82 -5.92 -16.86
CA LYS A 78 1.53 -5.85 -18.30
C LYS A 78 2.65 -5.11 -19.03
N VAL A 79 2.80 -5.34 -20.35
CA VAL A 79 3.76 -4.59 -21.16
C VAL A 79 3.47 -3.11 -21.11
N GLN A 80 4.47 -2.32 -20.75
CA GLN A 80 4.37 -0.88 -20.54
C GLN A 80 5.29 -0.09 -21.47
N CYS A 81 4.91 1.15 -21.70
CA CYS A 81 5.76 2.12 -22.36
C CYS A 81 7.04 2.35 -21.54
N LEU A 82 8.20 2.19 -22.15
CA LEU A 82 9.51 2.33 -21.47
C LEU A 82 9.70 3.72 -20.84
N ALA A 83 8.99 4.73 -21.35
CA ALA A 83 9.16 6.13 -20.94
C ALA A 83 8.12 6.63 -19.94
N CYS A 84 6.83 6.33 -20.12
CA CYS A 84 5.74 6.84 -19.26
C CYS A 84 4.93 5.75 -18.55
N TYR A 85 5.30 4.48 -18.71
CA TYR A 85 4.70 3.31 -18.05
C TYR A 85 3.22 3.06 -18.36
N LYS A 86 2.68 3.71 -19.41
CA LYS A 86 1.31 3.44 -19.88
C LYS A 86 1.22 1.98 -20.38
N ASN A 87 0.15 1.26 -20.02
CA ASN A 87 -0.12 -0.08 -20.51
C ASN A 87 -0.24 -0.09 -22.05
N LEU A 88 0.44 -1.01 -22.69
CA LEU A 88 0.52 -1.14 -24.16
C LEU A 88 -0.18 -2.38 -24.70
N GLU A 89 -0.70 -3.28 -23.86
CA GLU A 89 -1.32 -4.52 -24.32
C GLU A 89 -2.73 -4.31 -24.88
N GLU A 90 -3.39 -3.23 -24.51
CA GLU A 90 -4.78 -2.91 -24.90
C GLU A 90 -4.86 -1.78 -25.92
N GLN A 91 -3.73 -1.34 -26.47
CA GLN A 91 -3.70 -0.21 -27.40
C GLN A 91 -2.52 -0.31 -28.36
N PRO A 92 -2.60 0.30 -29.55
CA PRO A 92 -1.47 0.38 -30.47
C PRO A 92 -0.27 1.05 -29.83
N PHE A 93 0.91 0.53 -30.06
CA PHE A 93 2.17 1.09 -29.61
C PHE A 93 3.20 1.13 -30.75
N ILE A 94 4.27 1.84 -30.53
CA ILE A 94 5.36 2.00 -31.48
C ILE A 94 6.68 1.54 -30.86
N LYS A 95 7.73 1.45 -31.67
CA LYS A 95 9.09 1.19 -31.23
C LYS A 95 9.88 2.50 -31.13
N CYS A 96 10.77 2.59 -30.15
CA CYS A 96 11.75 3.70 -30.08
C CYS A 96 12.60 3.67 -31.36
N LYS A 97 12.75 4.81 -32.05
CA LYS A 97 13.54 4.90 -33.28
C LYS A 97 15.02 4.54 -33.11
N SER A 98 15.55 4.65 -31.89
CA SER A 98 16.94 4.38 -31.58
C SER A 98 17.19 2.96 -31.08
N CYS A 99 16.51 2.56 -29.97
CA CYS A 99 16.76 1.28 -29.32
C CYS A 99 15.69 0.20 -29.60
N ASN A 100 14.64 0.51 -30.36
CA ASN A 100 13.53 -0.37 -30.70
C ASN A 100 12.69 -0.89 -29.53
N TRP A 101 12.85 -0.41 -28.32
CA TRP A 101 12.00 -0.76 -27.19
C TRP A 101 10.60 -0.12 -27.31
N PRO A 102 9.55 -0.72 -26.67
CA PRO A 102 8.16 -0.29 -26.85
C PRO A 102 7.89 1.08 -26.23
N LEU A 103 7.20 1.94 -26.97
CA LEU A 103 6.75 3.28 -26.57
C LEU A 103 5.29 3.49 -26.95
N CYS A 104 4.56 4.29 -26.16
CA CYS A 104 3.19 4.68 -26.51
C CYS A 104 3.14 5.64 -27.72
N SER A 105 4.15 6.51 -27.89
CA SER A 105 4.27 7.44 -29.02
C SER A 105 5.69 8.00 -29.15
N GLN A 106 6.01 8.56 -30.33
CA GLN A 106 7.29 9.27 -30.56
C GLN A 106 7.39 10.60 -29.79
N LYS A 107 6.27 11.13 -29.30
CA LYS A 107 6.18 12.36 -28.50
C LYS A 107 5.83 12.05 -27.05
N CYS A 108 6.18 10.85 -26.55
CA CYS A 108 5.90 10.46 -25.19
C CYS A 108 6.53 11.42 -24.19
N SER A 109 5.76 11.87 -23.21
CA SER A 109 6.20 12.84 -22.19
C SER A 109 7.33 12.33 -21.28
N GLY A 110 7.54 11.01 -21.21
CA GLY A 110 8.62 10.40 -20.41
C GLY A 110 9.95 10.24 -21.17
N LEU A 111 9.99 10.58 -22.49
CA LEU A 111 11.24 10.54 -23.26
C LEU A 111 12.22 11.60 -22.76
N ASN A 112 13.50 11.22 -22.63
CA ASN A 112 14.60 12.06 -22.17
C ASN A 112 14.39 12.68 -20.78
N ARG A 113 13.52 12.07 -19.96
CA ARG A 113 13.33 12.45 -18.56
C ARG A 113 14.05 11.48 -17.63
N ARG A 114 14.55 11.99 -16.51
CA ARG A 114 15.31 11.22 -15.50
C ARG A 114 14.56 9.96 -15.01
N LEU A 115 13.26 10.04 -14.83
CA LEU A 115 12.42 8.94 -14.36
C LEU A 115 11.72 8.18 -15.50
N GLY A 116 12.11 8.43 -16.75
CA GLY A 116 11.56 7.78 -17.93
C GLY A 116 12.64 7.07 -18.74
N HIS A 117 12.52 7.14 -20.06
CA HIS A 117 13.50 6.60 -20.99
C HIS A 117 14.58 7.64 -21.31
N THR A 118 15.74 7.56 -20.64
CA THR A 118 16.83 8.50 -20.79
C THR A 118 17.64 8.25 -22.05
N GLU A 119 18.40 9.26 -22.52
CA GLU A 119 19.32 9.12 -23.65
C GLU A 119 20.42 8.09 -23.38
N VAL A 120 20.95 8.05 -22.15
CA VAL A 120 21.99 7.09 -21.75
C VAL A 120 21.44 5.66 -21.79
N GLU A 121 20.24 5.43 -21.19
CA GLU A 121 19.56 4.13 -21.27
C GLU A 121 19.32 3.74 -22.72
N CYS A 122 18.78 4.65 -23.53
CA CYS A 122 18.48 4.42 -24.94
C CYS A 122 19.73 4.03 -25.76
N ALA A 123 20.85 4.75 -25.53
CA ALA A 123 22.11 4.46 -26.21
C ALA A 123 22.64 3.06 -25.89
N ILE A 124 22.66 2.69 -24.60
CA ILE A 124 23.14 1.36 -24.18
C ILE A 124 22.21 0.26 -24.71
N LEU A 125 20.88 0.40 -24.60
CA LEU A 125 19.94 -0.58 -25.11
C LEU A 125 20.04 -0.75 -26.65
N ARG A 126 20.44 0.27 -27.39
CA ARG A 126 20.73 0.20 -28.81
C ARG A 126 22.06 -0.52 -29.09
N GLU A 127 23.13 -0.12 -28.40
CA GLU A 127 24.48 -0.68 -28.59
C GLU A 127 24.53 -2.18 -28.26
N THR A 128 23.83 -2.59 -27.24
CA THR A 128 23.68 -3.99 -26.83
C THR A 128 22.70 -4.78 -27.70
N GLN A 129 22.03 -4.12 -28.66
CA GLN A 129 20.98 -4.75 -29.49
C GLN A 129 19.92 -5.50 -28.66
N SER A 130 19.65 -5.01 -27.46
CA SER A 130 18.76 -5.65 -26.46
C SER A 130 17.35 -5.91 -27.00
N SER A 131 16.89 -5.15 -27.98
CA SER A 131 15.61 -5.35 -28.66
C SER A 131 15.52 -6.64 -29.47
N ASN A 132 16.65 -7.27 -29.83
CA ASN A 132 16.65 -8.57 -30.54
C ASN A 132 16.07 -9.69 -29.67
N PHE A 133 16.03 -9.51 -28.38
CA PHE A 133 15.44 -10.44 -27.41
C PHE A 133 13.95 -10.14 -27.11
N LEU A 134 13.35 -9.13 -27.76
CA LEU A 134 11.95 -8.79 -27.66
C LEU A 134 11.15 -9.45 -28.79
N ASP A 135 10.12 -10.17 -28.44
CA ASP A 135 9.18 -10.72 -29.40
C ASP A 135 7.86 -9.93 -29.33
N TYR A 136 7.62 -9.10 -30.32
CA TYR A 136 6.45 -8.22 -30.36
C TYR A 136 5.13 -8.97 -30.67
N ASN A 137 5.20 -10.26 -31.02
CA ASN A 137 4.06 -11.14 -31.17
C ASN A 137 3.76 -11.92 -29.87
N ASP A 138 4.65 -11.86 -28.89
CA ASP A 138 4.54 -12.57 -27.62
C ASP A 138 4.86 -11.62 -26.45
N PHE A 139 3.83 -11.05 -25.87
CA PHE A 139 3.97 -10.14 -24.72
C PHE A 139 4.63 -10.79 -23.51
N SER A 140 4.54 -12.11 -23.34
CA SER A 140 5.19 -12.80 -22.22
C SER A 140 6.72 -12.64 -22.26
N LYS A 141 7.31 -12.70 -23.45
CA LYS A 141 8.74 -12.46 -23.65
C LYS A 141 9.15 -11.02 -23.38
N ILE A 142 8.30 -10.04 -23.76
CA ILE A 142 8.56 -8.63 -23.43
C ILE A 142 8.50 -8.42 -21.93
N ARG A 143 7.48 -8.97 -21.24
CA ARG A 143 7.33 -8.87 -19.77
C ARG A 143 8.56 -9.43 -19.06
N SER A 144 9.06 -10.60 -19.48
CA SER A 144 10.28 -11.19 -18.90
C SER A 144 11.49 -10.23 -19.00
N ARG A 145 11.64 -9.52 -20.12
CA ARG A 145 12.75 -8.55 -20.29
C ARG A 145 12.55 -7.25 -19.50
N LEU A 146 11.31 -6.86 -19.25
CA LEU A 146 11.00 -5.71 -18.40
C LEU A 146 11.46 -5.93 -16.95
N CYS A 147 11.54 -7.17 -16.47
CA CYS A 147 12.07 -7.48 -15.14
C CYS A 147 13.50 -6.99 -14.92
N ALA A 148 14.34 -7.01 -15.98
CA ALA A 148 15.73 -6.56 -15.92
C ALA A 148 15.87 -5.02 -15.96
N LEU A 149 14.83 -4.29 -16.37
CA LEU A 149 14.92 -2.84 -16.64
C LEU A 149 15.23 -2.02 -15.38
N VAL A 150 14.53 -2.26 -14.28
CA VAL A 150 14.73 -1.43 -13.07
C VAL A 150 16.06 -1.75 -12.39
N PRO A 151 16.48 -3.04 -12.21
CA PRO A 151 17.84 -3.33 -11.78
C PRO A 151 18.90 -2.70 -12.67
N PHE A 152 18.73 -2.73 -14.00
CA PHE A 152 19.64 -2.06 -14.94
C PHE A 152 19.69 -0.53 -14.71
N ARG A 153 18.55 0.13 -14.51
CA ARG A 153 18.49 1.56 -14.18
C ARG A 153 19.23 1.87 -12.88
N CYS A 154 19.10 1.04 -11.86
CA CYS A 154 19.88 1.17 -10.62
C CYS A 154 21.39 1.10 -10.89
N LEU A 155 21.83 0.14 -11.70
CA LEU A 155 23.24 -0.04 -12.07
C LEU A 155 23.79 1.14 -12.89
N LEU A 156 22.97 1.74 -13.77
CA LEU A 156 23.35 2.92 -14.54
C LEU A 156 23.71 4.11 -13.65
N LEU A 157 23.09 4.24 -12.49
CA LEU A 157 23.40 5.32 -11.53
C LEU A 157 24.86 5.30 -11.08
N LYS A 158 25.52 4.13 -11.10
CA LYS A 158 26.95 4.03 -10.76
C LYS A 158 27.82 5.01 -11.57
N LYS A 159 27.41 5.30 -12.81
CA LYS A 159 28.12 6.24 -13.71
C LYS A 159 27.41 7.58 -13.86
N THR A 160 26.07 7.59 -13.85
CA THR A 160 25.28 8.81 -14.15
C THR A 160 24.97 9.64 -12.92
N ASP A 161 24.83 9.02 -11.76
CA ASP A 161 24.57 9.68 -10.47
C ASP A 161 25.14 8.83 -9.31
N PRO A 162 26.49 8.85 -9.10
CA PRO A 162 27.14 8.02 -8.08
C PRO A 162 26.60 8.25 -6.66
N LYS A 163 26.15 9.48 -6.34
CA LYS A 163 25.56 9.78 -5.03
C LYS A 163 24.25 9.02 -4.79
N SER A 164 23.39 9.00 -5.79
CA SER A 164 22.15 8.19 -5.73
C SER A 164 22.47 6.70 -5.69
N TYR A 165 23.51 6.24 -6.39
CA TYR A 165 23.94 4.85 -6.33
C TYR A 165 24.40 4.46 -4.92
N ASP A 166 25.19 5.31 -4.25
CA ASP A 166 25.65 5.07 -2.87
C ASP A 166 24.45 4.99 -1.90
N LEU A 167 23.40 5.82 -2.12
CA LEU A 167 22.15 5.71 -1.34
C LEU A 167 21.44 4.38 -1.54
N LEU A 168 21.44 3.81 -2.75
CA LEU A 168 20.87 2.48 -3.00
C LEU A 168 21.66 1.41 -2.24
N LEU A 169 22.99 1.47 -2.27
CA LEU A 169 23.85 0.51 -1.56
C LEU A 169 23.70 0.55 -0.03
N ASP A 170 23.12 1.61 0.51
CA ASP A 170 22.78 1.73 1.92
C ASP A 170 21.45 1.03 2.27
N MET A 171 20.66 0.63 1.29
CA MET A 171 19.41 -0.10 1.48
C MET A 171 19.66 -1.60 1.71
N GLU A 172 18.75 -2.24 2.46
CA GLU A 172 18.85 -3.67 2.73
C GLU A 172 18.53 -4.50 1.48
N HIS A 173 19.30 -5.56 1.22
CA HIS A 173 19.13 -6.42 0.04
C HIS A 173 18.94 -7.91 0.39
N HIS A 174 19.25 -8.33 1.60
CA HIS A 174 19.13 -9.71 2.11
C HIS A 174 19.72 -10.81 1.21
N ASN A 175 20.79 -10.54 0.44
CA ASN A 175 21.38 -11.54 -0.45
C ASN A 175 21.76 -12.84 0.28
N ASP A 176 22.22 -12.76 1.53
CA ASP A 176 22.57 -13.93 2.33
C ASP A 176 21.37 -14.87 2.57
N LEU A 177 20.17 -14.30 2.77
CA LEU A 177 18.93 -15.05 2.93
C LEU A 177 18.39 -15.50 1.58
N ARG A 178 18.31 -14.59 0.61
CA ARG A 178 17.74 -14.83 -0.72
C ARG A 178 18.48 -15.93 -1.49
N ARG A 179 19.80 -16.05 -1.30
CA ARG A 179 20.64 -17.10 -1.93
C ARG A 179 20.23 -18.50 -1.50
N ASN A 180 19.61 -18.64 -0.34
CA ASN A 180 19.11 -19.92 0.20
C ASN A 180 17.66 -20.22 -0.20
N ILE A 181 17.02 -19.37 -1.04
CA ILE A 181 15.65 -19.52 -1.54
C ILE A 181 15.73 -19.66 -3.05
N PRO A 182 15.80 -20.90 -3.61
CA PRO A 182 15.99 -21.13 -5.05
C PRO A 182 14.93 -20.42 -5.91
N GLU A 183 13.67 -20.41 -5.48
CA GLU A 183 12.56 -19.79 -6.22
C GLU A 183 12.79 -18.29 -6.45
N VAL A 184 13.46 -17.61 -5.52
CA VAL A 184 13.80 -16.18 -5.61
C VAL A 184 15.12 -15.99 -6.36
N TRP A 185 16.17 -16.71 -5.92
CA TRP A 185 17.52 -16.50 -6.44
C TRP A 185 17.64 -16.93 -7.90
N ASP A 186 17.19 -18.14 -8.25
CA ASP A 186 17.28 -18.68 -9.59
C ASP A 186 16.36 -17.94 -10.57
N SER A 187 15.20 -17.45 -10.09
CA SER A 187 14.33 -16.60 -10.88
C SER A 187 15.02 -15.28 -11.25
N ASN A 188 15.69 -14.63 -10.29
CA ASN A 188 16.46 -13.41 -10.56
C ASN A 188 17.69 -13.69 -11.42
N GLN A 189 18.38 -14.83 -11.21
CA GLN A 189 19.49 -15.26 -12.06
C GLN A 189 19.03 -15.35 -13.51
N LYS A 190 17.96 -16.08 -13.77
CA LYS A 190 17.46 -16.34 -15.15
C LYS A 190 16.87 -15.09 -15.82
N ASN A 191 16.02 -14.35 -15.12
CA ASN A 191 15.23 -13.27 -15.73
C ASN A 191 15.94 -11.91 -15.71
N VAL A 192 16.91 -11.70 -14.81
CA VAL A 192 17.59 -10.41 -14.65
C VAL A 192 19.08 -10.53 -14.95
N VAL A 193 19.81 -11.37 -14.21
CA VAL A 193 21.27 -11.48 -14.31
C VAL A 193 21.66 -11.97 -15.69
N ASP A 194 21.12 -13.09 -16.13
CA ASP A 194 21.41 -13.66 -17.45
C ASP A 194 20.97 -12.73 -18.58
N THR A 195 19.86 -12.01 -18.41
CA THR A 195 19.42 -11.00 -19.37
C THR A 195 20.43 -9.86 -19.51
N ILE A 196 20.93 -9.31 -18.39
CA ILE A 196 21.87 -8.19 -18.43
C ILE A 196 23.25 -8.65 -18.94
N ILE A 197 23.76 -9.78 -18.43
CA ILE A 197 25.13 -10.24 -18.76
C ILE A 197 25.17 -10.96 -20.10
N LYS A 198 24.30 -11.99 -20.30
CA LYS A 198 24.39 -12.86 -21.45
C LYS A 198 23.66 -12.29 -22.67
N ASP A 199 22.42 -11.85 -22.49
CA ASP A 199 21.61 -11.37 -23.62
C ASP A 199 22.03 -9.97 -24.08
N TRP A 200 22.28 -9.06 -23.13
CA TRP A 200 22.70 -7.68 -23.46
C TRP A 200 24.22 -7.50 -23.49
N GLY A 201 25.01 -8.49 -23.08
CA GLY A 201 26.46 -8.44 -23.11
C GLY A 201 27.10 -7.40 -22.16
N LEU A 202 26.41 -6.97 -21.13
CA LEU A 202 26.87 -5.93 -20.18
C LEU A 202 27.76 -6.54 -19.09
N ASN A 203 28.93 -7.05 -19.48
CA ASN A 203 29.92 -7.69 -18.59
C ASN A 203 30.67 -6.70 -17.66
N CYS A 204 30.32 -5.42 -17.70
CA CYS A 204 30.88 -4.42 -16.78
C CYS A 204 30.24 -4.44 -15.39
N PHE A 205 29.16 -5.21 -15.23
CA PHE A 205 28.48 -5.45 -13.95
C PHE A 205 28.71 -6.90 -13.52
N THR A 206 28.95 -7.13 -12.26
CA THR A 206 29.06 -8.48 -11.70
C THR A 206 27.68 -9.06 -11.38
N GLU A 207 27.57 -10.39 -11.34
CA GLU A 207 26.32 -11.06 -10.94
C GLU A 207 25.88 -10.61 -9.52
N GLU A 208 26.82 -10.45 -8.61
CA GLU A 208 26.53 -9.98 -7.24
C GLU A 208 25.97 -8.56 -7.20
N GLU A 209 26.49 -7.63 -8.01
CA GLU A 209 25.94 -6.28 -8.12
C GLU A 209 24.50 -6.31 -8.64
N ILE A 210 24.21 -7.16 -9.62
CA ILE A 210 22.87 -7.29 -10.19
C ILE A 210 21.91 -7.90 -9.17
N HIS A 211 22.30 -8.99 -8.49
CA HIS A 211 21.50 -9.60 -7.42
C HIS A 211 21.25 -8.62 -6.26
N THR A 212 22.24 -7.77 -5.93
CA THR A 212 22.08 -6.72 -4.92
C THR A 212 21.00 -5.73 -5.33
N MET A 213 20.98 -5.26 -6.58
CA MET A 213 19.91 -4.38 -7.06
C MET A 213 18.54 -5.06 -7.05
N CYS A 214 18.47 -6.36 -7.40
CA CYS A 214 17.24 -7.13 -7.28
C CYS A 214 16.73 -7.16 -5.82
N GLY A 215 17.61 -7.46 -4.86
CA GLY A 215 17.26 -7.50 -3.45
C GLY A 215 16.81 -6.15 -2.90
N ILE A 216 17.54 -5.09 -3.22
CA ILE A 216 17.15 -3.71 -2.84
C ILE A 216 15.73 -3.39 -3.33
N LEU A 217 15.41 -3.74 -4.59
CA LEU A 217 14.09 -3.50 -5.17
C LEU A 217 12.99 -4.33 -4.52
N GLU A 218 13.25 -5.60 -4.18
CA GLU A 218 12.28 -6.47 -3.51
C GLU A 218 11.96 -5.99 -2.10
N VAL A 219 12.97 -5.57 -1.37
CA VAL A 219 12.83 -5.21 0.05
C VAL A 219 12.30 -3.80 0.24
N ASN A 220 12.81 -2.81 -0.54
CA ASN A 220 12.61 -1.39 -0.22
C ASN A 220 11.72 -0.61 -1.20
N SER A 221 11.30 -1.20 -2.32
CA SER A 221 10.50 -0.44 -3.29
C SER A 221 9.07 -0.20 -2.79
N PHE A 222 8.56 0.97 -3.12
CA PHE A 222 7.16 1.32 -3.00
C PHE A 222 6.44 1.01 -4.31
N GLU A 223 5.28 0.39 -4.22
CA GLU A 223 4.37 0.33 -5.35
C GLU A 223 3.70 1.70 -5.50
N ILE A 224 3.84 2.29 -6.67
CA ILE A 224 3.37 3.62 -7.03
C ILE A 224 2.69 3.55 -8.39
N GLY A 225 1.99 4.59 -8.75
CA GLY A 225 1.40 4.70 -10.07
C GLY A 225 -0.11 4.89 -10.04
N HIS A 226 -0.60 5.47 -11.13
CA HIS A 226 -1.98 5.89 -11.29
C HIS A 226 -2.55 5.32 -12.58
N GLN A 227 -3.88 5.23 -12.68
CA GLN A 227 -4.58 4.85 -13.91
C GLN A 227 -4.14 3.49 -14.48
N GLY A 228 -3.95 2.49 -13.61
CA GLY A 228 -3.58 1.11 -14.00
C GLY A 228 -2.10 0.94 -14.39
N ARG A 229 -1.24 1.91 -14.11
CA ARG A 229 0.21 1.76 -14.22
C ARG A 229 0.73 1.02 -13.00
N SER A 230 1.34 -0.14 -13.20
CA SER A 230 2.00 -0.90 -12.14
C SER A 230 3.49 -0.55 -12.14
N ILE A 231 3.89 0.33 -11.23
CA ILE A 231 5.23 0.92 -11.16
C ILE A 231 5.76 0.74 -9.74
N ARG A 232 7.05 0.48 -9.61
CA ARG A 232 7.77 0.50 -8.33
C ARG A 232 8.85 1.56 -8.33
N GLY A 233 9.09 2.15 -7.15
CA GLY A 233 10.10 3.19 -6.98
C GLY A 233 10.88 3.04 -5.69
N LEU A 234 12.15 3.45 -5.71
CA LEU A 234 13.03 3.53 -4.54
C LEU A 234 13.17 4.99 -4.10
N TYR A 235 12.97 5.22 -2.81
CA TYR A 235 12.97 6.55 -2.21
C TYR A 235 14.10 6.68 -1.19
N PRO A 236 14.81 7.84 -1.16
CA PRO A 236 16.06 7.98 -0.40
C PRO A 236 15.90 7.94 1.11
N THR A 237 14.69 8.21 1.64
CA THR A 237 14.44 8.27 3.08
C THR A 237 13.28 7.39 3.53
N ALA A 238 12.23 7.24 2.70
CA ALA A 238 11.02 6.51 3.05
C ALA A 238 11.28 5.03 3.37
N PHE A 239 12.31 4.42 2.78
CA PHE A 239 12.71 3.04 3.08
C PHE A 239 13.11 2.81 4.56
N LEU A 240 13.38 3.88 5.31
CA LEU A 240 13.72 3.82 6.74
C LEU A 240 12.50 3.73 7.67
N MET A 241 11.28 3.85 7.14
CA MET A 241 10.07 3.64 7.94
C MET A 241 9.90 2.14 8.21
N SER A 242 9.80 1.75 9.47
CA SER A 242 9.63 0.36 9.86
C SER A 242 8.19 -0.13 9.66
N HIS A 243 8.02 -1.45 9.59
CA HIS A 243 6.72 -2.09 9.49
C HIS A 243 5.96 -2.09 10.81
N ASP A 244 4.65 -1.80 10.76
CA ASP A 244 3.66 -2.25 11.74
C ASP A 244 2.38 -2.67 11.00
N CYS A 245 1.67 -3.70 11.52
CA CYS A 245 0.40 -4.14 10.96
C CYS A 245 -0.78 -3.20 11.28
N VAL A 246 -0.55 -2.19 12.11
CA VAL A 246 -1.42 -1.03 12.37
C VAL A 246 -0.55 0.21 12.22
N PRO A 247 -0.33 0.68 10.98
CA PRO A 247 0.56 1.79 10.72
C PRO A 247 0.03 3.11 11.27
N ASN A 248 0.94 4.04 11.58
CA ASN A 248 0.58 5.39 12.01
C ASN A 248 0.80 6.44 10.91
N THR A 249 1.06 6.00 9.67
CA THR A 249 1.21 6.88 8.51
C THR A 249 0.35 6.42 7.34
N ASN A 250 0.02 7.36 6.48
CA ASN A 250 -0.50 7.14 5.13
C ASN A 250 0.40 7.87 4.13
N HIS A 251 0.46 7.38 2.90
CA HIS A 251 1.24 8.01 1.84
C HIS A 251 0.47 8.07 0.53
N CYS A 252 0.81 9.06 -0.27
CA CYS A 252 0.36 9.20 -1.65
C CYS A 252 1.53 9.60 -2.54
N ASP A 253 1.47 9.25 -3.82
CA ASP A 253 2.42 9.69 -4.83
C ASP A 253 1.75 10.62 -5.86
N GLU A 254 2.50 11.59 -6.35
CA GLU A 254 2.03 12.53 -7.38
C GLU A 254 2.18 11.92 -8.78
N GLU A 255 1.14 11.98 -9.60
CA GLU A 255 1.16 11.42 -10.97
C GLU A 255 2.22 12.08 -11.87
N ALA A 256 2.50 13.37 -11.68
CA ALA A 256 3.38 14.14 -12.57
C ALA A 256 4.87 13.78 -12.43
N ASN A 257 5.33 13.46 -11.24
CA ASN A 257 6.76 13.29 -10.92
C ASN A 257 7.04 12.14 -9.95
N TYR A 258 5.99 11.41 -9.52
CA TYR A 258 6.06 10.30 -8.56
C TYR A 258 6.64 10.70 -7.18
N ARG A 259 6.46 11.98 -6.80
CA ARG A 259 6.84 12.46 -5.47
C ARG A 259 6.01 11.76 -4.42
N LEU A 260 6.66 11.03 -3.52
CA LEU A 260 6.03 10.38 -2.39
C LEU A 260 5.87 11.37 -1.24
N THR A 261 4.65 11.57 -0.78
CA THR A 261 4.35 12.38 0.41
C THR A 261 3.77 11.47 1.49
N VAL A 262 4.45 11.40 2.63
CA VAL A 262 4.04 10.63 3.80
C VAL A 262 3.50 11.56 4.86
N ARG A 263 2.31 11.23 5.38
CA ARG A 263 1.62 11.98 6.43
C ARG A 263 1.31 11.08 7.62
N ALA A 264 1.28 11.66 8.81
CA ALA A 264 0.74 10.97 9.98
C ALA A 264 -0.75 10.67 9.74
N SER A 265 -1.17 9.41 9.92
CA SER A 265 -2.59 9.02 9.91
C SER A 265 -3.23 9.21 11.28
N THR A 266 -2.45 8.98 12.32
CA THR A 266 -2.82 9.21 13.73
C THR A 266 -1.78 10.10 14.39
N LYS A 267 -2.06 10.58 15.58
CA LYS A 267 -1.08 11.29 16.40
C LYS A 267 0.13 10.40 16.70
N ILE A 268 1.33 10.91 16.46
CA ILE A 268 2.59 10.23 16.76
C ILE A 268 3.31 11.01 17.85
N GLU A 269 3.53 10.39 19.00
CA GLU A 269 4.22 11.03 20.11
C GLU A 269 5.73 11.09 19.88
N ASN A 270 6.39 12.06 20.52
CA ASN A 270 7.84 12.20 20.48
C ASN A 270 8.53 10.89 20.92
N GLY A 271 9.51 10.46 20.14
CA GLY A 271 10.28 9.24 20.39
C GLY A 271 9.62 7.94 19.89
N HIS A 272 8.36 7.97 19.43
CA HIS A 272 7.70 6.80 18.87
C HIS A 272 8.14 6.51 17.41
N PRO A 273 8.15 5.23 17.00
CA PRO A 273 8.44 4.86 15.61
C PRO A 273 7.44 5.47 14.63
N VAL A 274 7.94 5.91 13.49
CA VAL A 274 7.13 6.26 12.31
C VAL A 274 7.01 5.00 11.46
N THR A 275 5.79 4.50 11.29
CA THR A 275 5.56 3.17 10.72
C THR A 275 4.63 3.21 9.52
N LEU A 276 4.88 2.31 8.57
CA LEU A 276 3.95 1.98 7.49
C LEU A 276 3.70 0.46 7.45
N SER A 277 2.72 -0.02 6.73
CA SER A 277 2.54 -1.46 6.55
C SER A 277 3.20 -1.93 5.25
N TYR A 278 4.03 -2.99 5.33
CA TYR A 278 4.62 -3.67 4.17
C TYR A 278 3.72 -4.79 3.64
N ALA A 279 2.63 -5.09 4.37
CA ALA A 279 1.63 -6.07 3.99
C ALA A 279 0.26 -5.40 3.87
N TYR A 280 -0.66 -6.04 3.15
CA TYR A 280 -2.02 -5.54 3.05
C TYR A 280 -2.74 -5.68 4.41
N THR A 281 -3.04 -4.55 5.03
CA THR A 281 -3.55 -4.46 6.41
C THR A 281 -4.88 -5.19 6.63
N LEU A 282 -5.73 -5.27 5.60
CA LEU A 282 -7.02 -5.96 5.69
C LEU A 282 -6.91 -7.49 5.67
N GLN A 283 -5.74 -8.06 5.37
CA GLN A 283 -5.52 -9.50 5.47
C GLN A 283 -5.40 -9.95 6.92
N ASN A 284 -5.64 -11.25 7.14
CA ASN A 284 -5.48 -11.89 8.44
C ASN A 284 -4.00 -12.05 8.84
N THR A 285 -3.75 -12.36 10.10
CA THR A 285 -2.38 -12.49 10.65
C THR A 285 -1.55 -13.52 9.90
N LEU A 286 -2.10 -14.68 9.56
CA LEU A 286 -1.35 -15.72 8.85
C LEU A 286 -0.83 -15.22 7.49
N LYS A 287 -1.70 -14.64 6.67
CA LYS A 287 -1.33 -14.13 5.34
C LYS A 287 -0.36 -12.96 5.41
N ARG A 288 -0.53 -12.03 6.37
CA ARG A 288 0.42 -10.93 6.54
C ARG A 288 1.80 -11.42 6.93
N ARG A 289 1.89 -12.34 7.90
CA ARG A 289 3.18 -12.91 8.35
C ARG A 289 3.86 -13.73 7.25
N GLU A 290 3.10 -14.55 6.51
CA GLU A 290 3.56 -15.30 5.35
C GLU A 290 4.15 -14.32 4.31
N HIS A 291 3.38 -13.28 3.92
CA HIS A 291 3.85 -12.26 2.98
C HIS A 291 5.13 -11.54 3.45
N LEU A 292 5.23 -11.18 4.73
CA LEU A 292 6.41 -10.50 5.28
C LEU A 292 7.64 -11.42 5.32
N LEU A 293 7.46 -12.69 5.63
CA LEU A 293 8.56 -13.66 5.62
C LEU A 293 9.05 -13.91 4.19
N ASP A 294 8.15 -14.12 3.24
CA ASP A 294 8.49 -14.49 1.86
C ASP A 294 9.06 -13.32 1.06
N ASN A 295 8.57 -12.09 1.30
CA ASN A 295 8.93 -10.93 0.46
C ASN A 295 9.77 -9.87 1.17
N LYS A 296 9.82 -9.88 2.51
CA LYS A 296 10.59 -8.91 3.32
C LYS A 296 11.59 -9.59 4.26
N PHE A 297 11.63 -10.92 4.27
CA PHE A 297 12.60 -11.76 4.98
C PHE A 297 12.63 -11.58 6.50
N PHE A 298 11.49 -11.23 7.10
CA PHE A 298 11.37 -11.16 8.56
C PHE A 298 10.00 -11.64 9.05
N GLU A 299 9.96 -12.09 10.31
CA GLU A 299 8.73 -12.40 11.01
C GLU A 299 8.23 -11.21 11.82
N CYS A 300 6.94 -10.91 11.72
CA CYS A 300 6.31 -9.83 12.47
C CYS A 300 5.81 -10.31 13.85
N TYR A 301 6.22 -9.58 14.89
CA TYR A 301 5.82 -9.80 16.29
C TYR A 301 5.05 -8.60 16.87
N CYS A 302 4.42 -7.77 16.03
CA CYS A 302 3.64 -6.62 16.50
C CYS A 302 2.45 -7.04 17.36
N LYS A 303 1.85 -6.10 18.09
CA LYS A 303 0.70 -6.36 18.98
C LYS A 303 -0.44 -7.08 18.26
N ARG A 304 -0.76 -6.67 17.02
CA ARG A 304 -1.83 -7.30 16.24
C ARG A 304 -1.50 -8.74 15.85
N CYS A 305 -0.28 -9.02 15.43
CA CYS A 305 0.12 -10.39 15.05
C CYS A 305 0.23 -11.34 16.24
N SER A 306 0.51 -10.84 17.44
CA SER A 306 0.62 -11.63 18.66
C SER A 306 -0.72 -11.91 19.32
N ASP A 307 -1.79 -11.20 18.92
CA ASP A 307 -3.13 -11.33 19.50
C ASP A 307 -4.02 -12.25 18.65
N PRO A 308 -4.51 -13.37 19.21
CA PRO A 308 -5.46 -14.26 18.51
C PRO A 308 -6.76 -13.58 18.05
N THR A 309 -7.15 -12.49 18.71
CA THR A 309 -8.35 -11.69 18.35
C THR A 309 -8.05 -10.62 17.32
N GLU A 310 -6.77 -10.39 17.00
CA GLU A 310 -6.29 -9.29 16.15
C GLU A 310 -6.82 -7.93 16.64
N LEU A 311 -6.58 -7.60 17.91
CA LEU A 311 -7.02 -6.39 18.61
C LEU A 311 -8.56 -6.28 18.71
N GLY A 312 -9.26 -7.41 18.73
CA GLY A 312 -10.72 -7.46 18.82
C GLY A 312 -11.44 -7.30 17.48
N CYS A 313 -10.72 -7.20 16.36
CA CYS A 313 -11.36 -7.16 15.04
C CYS A 313 -11.68 -8.54 14.45
N TYR A 314 -11.15 -9.63 15.03
CA TYR A 314 -11.46 -11.02 14.66
C TYR A 314 -11.27 -11.36 13.17
N SER A 315 -10.32 -10.72 12.51
CA SER A 315 -10.08 -10.87 11.06
C SER A 315 -9.73 -12.30 10.63
N SER A 316 -9.29 -13.14 11.56
CA SER A 316 -8.99 -14.56 11.32
C SER A 316 -10.05 -15.51 11.86
N ALA A 317 -10.99 -15.05 12.68
CA ALA A 317 -11.86 -15.92 13.48
C ALA A 317 -12.90 -16.68 12.65
N LEU A 318 -13.19 -17.93 13.08
CA LEU A 318 -14.29 -18.72 12.54
C LEU A 318 -15.40 -18.87 13.58
N GLN A 319 -16.61 -19.16 13.12
CA GLN A 319 -17.70 -19.60 13.98
C GLN A 319 -17.51 -21.07 14.38
N CYS A 320 -17.77 -21.41 15.63
CA CYS A 320 -17.64 -22.79 16.06
C CYS A 320 -18.79 -23.65 15.48
N PRO A 321 -18.49 -24.68 14.68
CA PRO A 321 -19.53 -25.52 14.07
C PRO A 321 -20.29 -26.39 15.08
N LYS A 322 -19.72 -26.62 16.28
CA LYS A 322 -20.33 -27.43 17.34
C LYS A 322 -21.29 -26.64 18.22
N CYS A 323 -20.84 -25.53 18.80
CA CYS A 323 -21.67 -24.78 19.75
C CYS A 323 -22.34 -23.53 19.16
N LYS A 324 -21.95 -23.10 17.96
CA LYS A 324 -22.49 -21.94 17.22
C LYS A 324 -22.44 -20.60 17.97
N SER A 325 -21.94 -20.57 19.21
CA SER A 325 -21.83 -19.38 20.05
C SER A 325 -20.40 -19.02 20.42
N GLY A 326 -19.45 -19.94 20.25
CA GLY A 326 -18.01 -19.70 20.45
C GLY A 326 -17.32 -19.38 19.14
N LEU A 327 -16.20 -18.67 19.25
CA LEU A 327 -15.30 -18.40 18.14
C LEU A 327 -14.17 -19.43 18.13
N VAL A 328 -13.69 -19.78 16.96
CA VAL A 328 -12.48 -20.60 16.78
C VAL A 328 -11.34 -19.66 16.48
N LEU A 329 -10.39 -19.56 17.40
CA LEU A 329 -9.21 -18.69 17.33
C LEU A 329 -7.93 -19.53 17.31
N CYS A 330 -6.86 -18.94 16.78
CA CYS A 330 -5.52 -19.53 16.80
C CYS A 330 -5.00 -19.62 18.22
N ASP A 331 -4.49 -20.78 18.65
CA ASP A 331 -3.93 -20.96 19.99
C ASP A 331 -2.60 -20.18 20.16
N ASN A 332 -1.82 -20.05 19.08
CA ASN A 332 -0.60 -19.23 19.01
C ASN A 332 -0.44 -18.62 17.61
N PRO A 333 -0.86 -17.36 17.38
CA PRO A 333 -0.80 -16.72 16.07
C PRO A 333 0.62 -16.53 15.51
N LEU A 334 1.62 -16.62 16.36
CA LEU A 334 3.04 -16.51 15.96
C LEU A 334 3.61 -17.82 15.42
N ASN A 335 2.88 -18.94 15.56
CA ASN A 335 3.25 -20.23 15.00
C ASN A 335 2.28 -20.63 13.89
N CYS A 336 2.77 -20.72 12.65
CA CYS A 336 1.96 -21.07 11.46
C CYS A 336 1.34 -22.49 11.52
N ASP A 337 1.90 -23.40 12.33
CA ASP A 337 1.40 -24.77 12.52
C ASP A 337 0.49 -24.92 13.73
N SER A 338 0.19 -23.80 14.42
CA SER A 338 -0.65 -23.83 15.62
C SER A 338 -2.06 -24.32 15.33
N SER A 339 -2.63 -25.05 16.29
CA SER A 339 -4.03 -25.44 16.30
C SER A 339 -4.92 -24.22 16.53
N TRP A 340 -6.19 -24.40 16.15
CA TRP A 340 -7.24 -23.40 16.35
C TRP A 340 -8.35 -24.03 17.19
N SER A 341 -8.69 -23.37 18.28
CA SER A 341 -9.60 -23.92 19.31
C SER A 341 -10.81 -23.04 19.53
N CYS A 342 -11.94 -23.67 19.90
CA CYS A 342 -13.14 -22.95 20.27
C CYS A 342 -12.94 -22.25 21.63
N THR A 343 -13.28 -20.97 21.70
CA THR A 343 -13.17 -20.14 22.92
C THR A 343 -14.23 -20.49 23.98
N ASN A 344 -15.27 -21.26 23.64
CA ASN A 344 -16.34 -21.63 24.56
C ASN A 344 -15.97 -22.89 25.32
N SER A 345 -15.48 -22.72 26.55
CA SER A 345 -15.12 -23.83 27.46
C SER A 345 -16.28 -24.42 28.24
N SER A 346 -17.52 -24.04 27.91
CA SER A 346 -18.71 -24.56 28.60
C SER A 346 -19.01 -26.00 28.23
N LYS A 347 -19.79 -26.72 29.08
CA LYS A 347 -20.31 -28.10 28.81
C LYS A 347 -21.08 -28.22 27.48
N ARG A 348 -21.47 -27.11 26.86
CA ARG A 348 -22.15 -27.03 25.56
C ARG A 348 -21.22 -27.14 24.36
N CYS A 349 -19.91 -26.96 24.53
CA CYS A 349 -18.93 -27.21 23.48
C CYS A 349 -17.89 -28.23 23.98
N PRO A 350 -17.92 -29.48 23.51
CA PRO A 350 -16.95 -30.51 23.92
C PRO A 350 -15.56 -30.31 23.31
N GLY A 351 -15.19 -29.06 23.03
CA GLY A 351 -13.92 -28.70 22.41
C GLY A 351 -13.91 -28.97 20.89
N TYR A 352 -14.05 -27.90 20.08
CA TYR A 352 -13.77 -27.97 18.65
C TYR A 352 -12.33 -27.48 18.42
N ILE A 353 -11.55 -28.33 17.75
CA ILE A 353 -10.17 -28.03 17.37
C ILE A 353 -10.01 -28.33 15.88
N ILE A 354 -9.33 -27.46 15.15
CA ILE A 354 -8.90 -27.65 13.77
C ILE A 354 -7.40 -27.38 13.67
N ASN A 355 -6.65 -28.25 13.00
CA ASN A 355 -5.23 -28.03 12.75
C ASN A 355 -5.00 -27.03 11.62
N ALA A 356 -3.82 -26.41 11.57
CA ALA A 356 -3.43 -25.39 10.59
C ALA A 356 -3.62 -25.87 9.15
N LYS A 357 -3.24 -27.12 8.82
CA LYS A 357 -3.37 -27.67 7.46
C LYS A 357 -4.82 -27.75 7.01
N SER A 358 -5.71 -28.26 7.84
CA SER A 358 -7.14 -28.37 7.52
C SER A 358 -7.79 -27.00 7.40
N LEU A 359 -7.39 -26.05 8.26
CA LEU A 359 -7.83 -24.66 8.17
C LEU A 359 -7.37 -24.01 6.86
N LYS A 360 -6.08 -24.15 6.49
CA LYS A 360 -5.54 -23.60 5.23
C LYS A 360 -6.30 -24.15 4.01
N LEU A 361 -6.62 -25.44 3.99
CA LEU A 361 -7.43 -26.03 2.92
C LEU A 361 -8.86 -25.46 2.87
N LEU A 362 -9.51 -25.27 4.03
CA LEU A 362 -10.82 -24.64 4.10
C LEU A 362 -10.79 -23.21 3.57
N LEU A 363 -9.86 -22.39 4.04
CA LEU A 363 -9.75 -20.98 3.65
C LEU A 363 -9.38 -20.83 2.18
N ASN A 364 -8.49 -21.68 1.64
CA ASN A 364 -8.13 -21.67 0.21
C ASN A 364 -9.37 -21.98 -0.66
N ARG A 365 -10.18 -22.99 -0.28
CA ARG A 365 -11.42 -23.29 -1.00
C ARG A 365 -12.40 -22.10 -0.98
N ILE A 366 -12.56 -21.45 0.17
CA ILE A 366 -13.43 -20.28 0.30
C ILE A 366 -12.89 -19.11 -0.53
N SER A 367 -11.57 -18.87 -0.51
CA SER A 367 -10.93 -17.81 -1.33
C SER A 367 -11.13 -18.06 -2.82
N GLN A 368 -10.92 -19.31 -3.29
CA GLN A 368 -11.16 -19.66 -4.70
C GLN A 368 -12.62 -19.39 -5.14
N GLU A 369 -13.60 -19.57 -4.25
CA GLU A 369 -14.98 -19.23 -4.56
C GLU A 369 -15.18 -17.71 -4.68
N VAL A 370 -14.55 -16.92 -3.82
CA VAL A 370 -14.56 -15.44 -3.94
C VAL A 370 -13.92 -14.97 -5.23
N ASP A 371 -12.82 -15.58 -5.64
CA ASP A 371 -12.09 -15.23 -6.86
C ASP A 371 -12.92 -15.46 -8.15
N GLN A 372 -13.99 -16.25 -8.08
CA GLN A 372 -14.94 -16.46 -9.19
C GLN A 372 -16.09 -15.45 -9.21
N ILE A 373 -16.24 -14.62 -8.18
CA ILE A 373 -17.31 -13.63 -8.10
C ILE A 373 -16.83 -12.35 -8.83
N ASP A 374 -17.60 -11.90 -9.82
CA ASP A 374 -17.37 -10.58 -10.43
C ASP A 374 -17.59 -9.48 -9.39
N GLY A 375 -16.66 -8.53 -9.30
CA GLY A 375 -16.74 -7.40 -8.37
C GLY A 375 -17.97 -6.49 -8.58
N ASN A 376 -18.69 -6.64 -9.69
CA ASN A 376 -19.94 -5.96 -9.97
C ASN A 376 -21.18 -6.84 -9.70
N ASP A 377 -21.01 -8.12 -9.37
CA ASP A 377 -22.13 -9.02 -9.09
C ASP A 377 -22.56 -8.95 -7.61
N ILE A 378 -23.43 -7.98 -7.34
CA ILE A 378 -23.96 -7.72 -5.99
C ILE A 378 -24.68 -8.94 -5.42
N GLU A 379 -25.47 -9.63 -6.24
CA GLU A 379 -26.28 -10.78 -5.78
C GLU A 379 -25.38 -11.93 -5.33
N SER A 380 -24.38 -12.30 -6.13
CA SER A 380 -23.42 -13.35 -5.77
C SER A 380 -22.61 -12.99 -4.52
N MET A 381 -22.23 -11.71 -4.34
CA MET A 381 -21.56 -11.24 -3.13
C MET A 381 -22.44 -11.38 -1.87
N GLU A 382 -23.70 -10.97 -1.92
CA GLU A 382 -24.64 -11.12 -0.78
C GLU A 382 -24.95 -12.61 -0.51
N LEU A 383 -25.12 -13.43 -1.55
CA LEU A 383 -25.28 -14.87 -1.40
C LEU A 383 -24.07 -15.51 -0.73
N PHE A 384 -22.85 -15.10 -1.08
CA PHE A 384 -21.63 -15.57 -0.43
C PHE A 384 -21.61 -15.23 1.06
N LEU A 385 -21.88 -13.99 1.44
CA LEU A 385 -21.93 -13.58 2.85
C LEU A 385 -22.96 -14.40 3.64
N ASN A 386 -24.14 -14.64 3.05
CA ASN A 386 -25.18 -15.46 3.68
C ASN A 386 -24.76 -16.93 3.80
N LYS A 387 -24.13 -17.50 2.76
CA LYS A 387 -23.64 -18.89 2.74
C LYS A 387 -22.64 -19.15 3.88
N TYR A 388 -21.71 -18.24 4.10
CA TYR A 388 -20.61 -18.41 5.05
C TYR A 388 -20.85 -17.79 6.43
N ARG A 389 -22.02 -17.20 6.70
CA ARG A 389 -22.36 -16.52 7.97
C ARG A 389 -22.20 -17.37 9.23
N ASN A 390 -22.30 -18.70 9.10
CA ASN A 390 -22.15 -19.65 10.21
C ASN A 390 -20.77 -20.35 10.21
N VAL A 391 -19.86 -19.95 9.32
CA VAL A 391 -18.51 -20.50 9.19
C VAL A 391 -17.47 -19.44 9.53
N LEU A 392 -17.59 -18.26 8.91
CA LEU A 392 -16.69 -17.14 9.10
C LEU A 392 -17.27 -16.14 10.10
N HIS A 393 -16.39 -15.52 10.89
CA HIS A 393 -16.81 -14.37 11.71
C HIS A 393 -17.27 -13.22 10.78
N PRO A 394 -18.25 -12.39 11.16
CA PRO A 394 -18.71 -11.28 10.31
C PRO A 394 -17.63 -10.32 9.85
N THR A 395 -16.57 -10.14 10.62
CA THR A 395 -15.40 -9.29 10.31
C THR A 395 -14.20 -10.10 9.80
N HIS A 396 -14.38 -11.39 9.50
CA HIS A 396 -13.33 -12.19 8.89
C HIS A 396 -12.83 -11.52 7.61
N TYR A 397 -11.50 -11.52 7.35
CA TYR A 397 -10.88 -10.76 6.26
C TYR A 397 -11.53 -11.00 4.88
N ILE A 398 -12.00 -12.21 4.60
CA ILE A 398 -12.73 -12.55 3.35
C ILE A 398 -14.08 -11.83 3.32
N CYS A 399 -14.86 -11.89 4.41
CA CYS A 399 -16.15 -11.21 4.49
C CYS A 399 -15.96 -9.68 4.44
N LEU A 400 -14.92 -9.16 5.10
CA LEU A 400 -14.59 -7.74 5.10
C LEU A 400 -14.28 -7.23 3.68
N GLY A 401 -13.49 -7.98 2.91
CA GLY A 401 -13.20 -7.64 1.51
C GLY A 401 -14.48 -7.53 0.67
N ILE A 402 -15.38 -8.49 0.76
CA ILE A 402 -16.67 -8.45 0.06
C ILE A 402 -17.55 -7.29 0.54
N LYS A 403 -17.61 -7.02 1.85
CA LYS A 403 -18.36 -5.89 2.39
C LYS A 403 -17.84 -4.54 1.90
N ILE A 404 -16.53 -4.37 1.79
CA ILE A 404 -15.90 -3.19 1.22
C ILE A 404 -16.32 -3.03 -0.24
N THR A 405 -16.24 -4.08 -1.05
CA THR A 405 -16.66 -4.07 -2.45
C THR A 405 -18.15 -3.72 -2.56
N LEU A 406 -19.02 -4.40 -1.82
CA LEU A 406 -20.46 -4.10 -1.80
C LEU A 406 -20.76 -2.65 -1.39
N SER A 407 -20.06 -2.13 -0.37
CA SER A 407 -20.26 -0.74 0.08
C SER A 407 -19.94 0.28 -1.00
N GLN A 408 -19.01 -0.03 -1.91
CA GLN A 408 -18.64 0.83 -3.02
C GLN A 408 -19.50 0.58 -4.28
N THR A 409 -19.97 -0.64 -4.48
CA THR A 409 -20.72 -1.08 -5.67
C THR A 409 -22.19 -0.65 -5.61
N TYR A 410 -22.83 -0.78 -4.46
CA TYR A 410 -24.18 -0.23 -4.24
C TYR A 410 -24.19 1.29 -4.49
N GLY A 411 -25.08 1.73 -5.34
CA GLY A 411 -25.23 3.11 -5.75
C GLY A 411 -24.51 3.49 -7.04
N ARG A 412 -23.71 2.59 -7.65
CA ARG A 412 -22.88 2.85 -8.84
C ARG A 412 -23.22 2.01 -10.06
N ILE A 413 -23.77 0.84 -9.88
CA ILE A 413 -24.05 -0.11 -10.97
C ILE A 413 -25.48 0.07 -11.48
N LYS A 414 -25.69 -0.09 -12.78
CA LYS A 414 -27.02 -0.05 -13.40
C LYS A 414 -27.96 -1.09 -12.73
N GLY A 415 -29.15 -0.69 -12.36
CA GLY A 415 -30.12 -1.45 -11.57
C GLY A 415 -29.91 -1.31 -10.04
N TYR A 416 -28.78 -0.73 -9.63
CA TYR A 416 -28.44 -0.41 -8.25
C TYR A 416 -27.90 1.02 -8.11
N LEU A 417 -28.27 1.95 -8.99
CA LEU A 417 -27.90 3.36 -8.85
C LEU A 417 -28.54 3.94 -7.58
N ILE A 418 -27.88 4.90 -6.94
CA ILE A 418 -28.29 5.40 -5.62
C ILE A 418 -29.75 5.86 -5.55
N ASN A 419 -30.29 6.42 -6.63
CA ASN A 419 -31.69 6.83 -6.75
C ASN A 419 -32.66 5.67 -7.02
N GLU A 420 -32.17 4.52 -7.48
CA GLU A 420 -32.95 3.31 -7.78
C GLU A 420 -33.06 2.38 -6.55
N LEU A 421 -32.18 2.55 -5.54
CA LEU A 421 -32.14 1.66 -4.38
C LEU A 421 -33.43 1.73 -3.56
N SER A 422 -33.96 0.57 -3.19
CA SER A 422 -35.03 0.48 -2.19
C SER A 422 -34.55 0.95 -0.81
N GLU A 423 -35.48 1.22 0.10
CA GLU A 423 -35.13 1.61 1.48
C GLU A 423 -34.31 0.53 2.19
N SER A 424 -34.69 -0.74 2.03
CA SER A 424 -33.97 -1.87 2.62
C SER A 424 -32.51 -1.98 2.13
N ILE A 425 -32.26 -1.71 0.84
CA ILE A 425 -30.89 -1.72 0.27
C ILE A 425 -30.10 -0.51 0.74
N LEU A 426 -30.73 0.67 0.86
CA LEU A 426 -30.05 1.85 1.44
C LEU A 426 -29.63 1.59 2.88
N VAL A 427 -30.51 0.99 3.69
CA VAL A 427 -30.18 0.56 5.08
C VAL A 427 -29.02 -0.44 5.06
N ARG A 428 -29.10 -1.45 4.18
CA ARG A 428 -28.02 -2.46 4.03
C ARG A 428 -26.67 -1.82 3.68
N LYS A 429 -26.64 -0.86 2.76
CA LYS A 429 -25.39 -0.12 2.44
C LYS A 429 -24.84 0.63 3.66
N VAL A 430 -25.71 1.26 4.46
CA VAL A 430 -25.29 1.95 5.70
C VAL A 430 -24.71 0.95 6.70
N GLU A 431 -25.33 -0.20 6.89
CA GLU A 431 -24.83 -1.28 7.77
C GLU A 431 -23.45 -1.77 7.33
N LEU A 432 -23.28 -2.08 6.04
CA LEU A 432 -21.99 -2.50 5.47
C LEU A 432 -20.90 -1.46 5.73
N CYS A 433 -21.16 -0.18 5.47
CA CYS A 433 -20.19 0.88 5.74
C CYS A 433 -19.82 0.99 7.23
N ARG A 434 -20.79 0.84 8.12
CA ARG A 434 -20.55 0.87 9.59
C ARG A 434 -19.72 -0.32 10.05
N GLU A 435 -20.07 -1.53 9.63
CA GLU A 435 -19.32 -2.74 9.94
C GLU A 435 -17.86 -2.66 9.44
N VAL A 436 -17.64 -2.07 8.26
CA VAL A 436 -16.31 -1.83 7.70
C VAL A 436 -15.57 -0.77 8.54
N LEU A 437 -16.20 0.35 8.90
CA LEU A 437 -15.58 1.41 9.70
C LEU A 437 -15.18 0.93 11.09
N GLU A 438 -15.98 0.08 11.74
CA GLU A 438 -15.64 -0.51 13.05
C GLU A 438 -14.31 -1.28 13.01
N VAL A 439 -14.05 -2.01 11.93
CA VAL A 439 -12.77 -2.71 11.74
C VAL A 439 -11.65 -1.74 11.37
N LEU A 440 -11.91 -0.79 10.45
CA LEU A 440 -10.91 0.18 10.01
C LEU A 440 -10.45 1.10 11.15
N ASP A 441 -11.32 1.46 12.09
CA ASP A 441 -10.96 2.25 13.27
C ASP A 441 -9.93 1.53 14.16
N ILE A 442 -9.79 0.20 14.05
CA ILE A 442 -8.81 -0.61 14.78
C ILE A 442 -7.51 -0.81 13.97
N ILE A 443 -7.63 -1.22 12.69
CA ILE A 443 -6.48 -1.70 11.90
C ILE A 443 -5.94 -0.67 10.89
N GLU A 444 -6.72 0.34 10.57
CA GLU A 444 -6.41 1.47 9.68
C GLU A 444 -6.87 2.80 10.30
N PRO A 445 -6.45 3.10 11.54
CA PRO A 445 -7.01 4.23 12.29
C PRO A 445 -6.62 5.59 11.71
N GLY A 446 -7.49 6.56 11.89
CA GLY A 446 -7.23 7.97 11.58
C GLY A 446 -7.36 8.30 10.08
N TYR A 447 -6.37 9.00 9.53
CA TYR A 447 -6.43 9.57 8.18
C TYR A 447 -5.87 8.58 7.14
N THR A 448 -6.59 7.47 6.92
CA THR A 448 -6.24 6.47 5.91
C THR A 448 -7.21 6.50 4.73
N ARG A 449 -6.69 6.22 3.54
CA ARG A 449 -7.44 6.29 2.27
C ARG A 449 -8.72 5.48 2.31
N ILE A 450 -8.64 4.21 2.72
CA ILE A 450 -9.80 3.32 2.73
C ILE A 450 -10.88 3.76 3.72
N ARG A 451 -10.46 4.32 4.87
CA ARG A 451 -11.39 4.90 5.84
C ARG A 451 -12.09 6.13 5.25
N GLY A 452 -11.34 7.02 4.58
CA GLY A 452 -11.89 8.18 3.89
C GLY A 452 -12.93 7.82 2.83
N VAL A 453 -12.64 6.80 2.00
CA VAL A 453 -13.57 6.27 1.00
C VAL A 453 -14.85 5.74 1.65
N THR A 454 -14.72 4.93 2.72
CA THR A 454 -15.88 4.36 3.41
C THR A 454 -16.75 5.43 4.08
N LEU A 455 -16.13 6.46 4.66
CA LEU A 455 -16.83 7.63 5.20
C LEU A 455 -17.55 8.45 4.12
N PHE A 456 -17.00 8.48 2.90
CA PHE A 456 -17.68 9.08 1.75
C PHE A 456 -18.86 8.22 1.30
N GLU A 457 -18.70 6.90 1.21
CA GLU A 457 -19.75 6.00 0.73
C GLU A 457 -21.00 5.95 1.63
N ILE A 458 -20.86 6.15 2.95
CA ILE A 458 -22.00 6.11 3.88
C ILE A 458 -22.90 7.34 3.78
N HIS A 459 -22.42 8.48 3.24
CA HIS A 459 -23.19 9.73 3.26
C HIS A 459 -24.41 9.70 2.32
N ALA A 460 -24.24 9.16 1.12
CA ALA A 460 -25.28 9.18 0.10
C ALA A 460 -26.54 8.38 0.52
N PRO A 461 -26.45 7.11 1.00
CA PRO A 461 -27.61 6.39 1.48
C PRO A 461 -28.26 7.06 2.70
N LEU A 462 -27.50 7.65 3.62
CA LEU A 462 -28.04 8.39 4.75
C LEU A 462 -28.84 9.62 4.29
N MET A 463 -28.34 10.36 3.30
CA MET A 463 -29.09 11.50 2.72
C MET A 463 -30.35 11.06 1.99
N MET A 464 -30.30 9.94 1.24
CA MET A 464 -31.49 9.41 0.55
C MET A 464 -32.56 8.97 1.54
N LEU A 465 -32.20 8.24 2.60
CA LEU A 465 -33.10 7.85 3.68
C LEU A 465 -33.72 9.09 4.35
N LEU A 466 -32.89 10.09 4.65
CA LEU A 466 -33.34 11.34 5.27
C LEU A 466 -34.34 12.08 4.39
N THR A 467 -34.08 12.16 3.08
CA THR A 467 -34.96 12.84 2.12
C THR A 467 -36.31 12.14 1.98
N ARG A 468 -36.33 10.80 1.94
CA ARG A 468 -37.56 10.00 1.91
C ARG A 468 -38.40 10.17 3.17
N ASP A 469 -37.76 10.14 4.35
CA ASP A 469 -38.44 10.35 5.63
C ASP A 469 -39.03 11.76 5.75
N LEU A 470 -38.37 12.76 5.21
CA LEU A 470 -38.89 14.12 5.15
C LEU A 470 -40.10 14.22 4.23
N ALA A 471 -40.04 13.60 3.04
CA ALA A 471 -41.18 13.57 2.09
C ALA A 471 -42.41 12.88 2.72
N ASN A 472 -42.18 11.82 3.51
CA ASN A 472 -43.22 11.10 4.23
C ASN A 472 -43.68 11.79 5.53
N LYS A 473 -43.10 12.94 5.86
CA LYS A 473 -43.38 13.71 7.11
C LYS A 473 -43.20 12.85 8.40
N SER A 474 -42.31 11.86 8.36
CA SER A 474 -42.09 10.88 9.44
C SER A 474 -41.08 11.38 10.50
N LEU A 475 -40.39 12.51 10.25
CA LEU A 475 -39.34 13.04 11.12
C LEU A 475 -39.76 14.25 11.93
N SER A 476 -39.47 14.22 13.21
CA SER A 476 -39.44 15.44 14.03
C SER A 476 -38.22 16.33 13.68
N LYS A 477 -38.33 17.63 13.95
CA LYS A 477 -37.22 18.59 13.78
C LYS A 477 -35.93 18.15 14.52
N ALA A 478 -36.07 17.57 15.71
CA ALA A 478 -34.93 17.08 16.50
C ALA A 478 -34.23 15.88 15.83
N GLN A 479 -35.01 14.93 15.28
CA GLN A 479 -34.49 13.77 14.55
C GLN A 479 -33.80 14.20 13.25
N LEU A 480 -34.41 15.13 12.50
CA LEU A 480 -33.81 15.71 11.29
C LEU A 480 -32.42 16.35 11.61
N LYS A 481 -32.37 17.18 12.65
CA LYS A 481 -31.11 17.83 13.08
C LYS A 481 -30.04 16.80 13.47
N LYS A 482 -30.43 15.74 14.18
CA LYS A 482 -29.51 14.65 14.60
C LYS A 482 -28.93 13.93 13.38
N ARG A 483 -29.76 13.53 12.42
CA ARG A 483 -29.32 12.81 11.21
C ARG A 483 -28.45 13.68 10.31
N LEU A 484 -28.82 14.95 10.10
CA LEU A 484 -27.96 15.88 9.35
C LEU A 484 -26.59 16.07 10.00
N LYS A 485 -26.53 16.13 11.33
CA LYS A 485 -25.27 16.22 12.06
C LYS A 485 -24.39 14.98 11.83
N GLU A 486 -25.01 13.80 11.77
CA GLU A 486 -24.29 12.53 11.50
C GLU A 486 -23.69 12.55 10.09
N VAL A 487 -24.47 12.88 9.06
CA VAL A 487 -23.98 12.98 7.67
C VAL A 487 -22.86 14.02 7.56
N PHE A 488 -23.07 15.19 8.19
CA PHE A 488 -22.06 16.26 8.20
C PHE A 488 -20.73 15.79 8.82
N LYS A 489 -20.78 15.01 9.90
CA LYS A 489 -19.59 14.42 10.52
C LYS A 489 -18.84 13.51 9.54
N TYR A 490 -19.53 12.55 8.94
CA TYR A 490 -18.89 11.60 7.99
C TYR A 490 -18.28 12.31 6.79
N LEU A 491 -18.99 13.24 6.18
CA LEU A 491 -18.47 14.01 5.05
C LEU A 491 -17.29 14.90 5.41
N THR A 492 -17.30 15.51 6.62
CA THR A 492 -16.18 16.34 7.08
C THR A 492 -14.93 15.50 7.24
N GLU A 493 -15.02 14.34 7.89
CA GLU A 493 -13.89 13.42 8.02
C GLU A 493 -13.43 12.87 6.67
N ALA A 494 -14.36 12.48 5.78
CA ALA A 494 -14.03 12.03 4.44
C ALA A 494 -13.26 13.11 3.66
N HIS A 495 -13.75 14.35 3.67
CA HIS A 495 -13.07 15.47 3.01
C HIS A 495 -11.67 15.72 3.58
N ILE A 496 -11.52 15.75 4.90
CA ILE A 496 -10.22 15.96 5.57
C ILE A 496 -9.22 14.87 5.16
N ILE A 497 -9.64 13.63 5.03
CA ILE A 497 -8.78 12.53 4.63
C ILE A 497 -8.45 12.58 3.14
N LEU A 498 -9.49 12.66 2.30
CA LEU A 498 -9.35 12.48 0.85
C LEU A 498 -8.80 13.72 0.12
N GLN A 499 -8.78 14.89 0.75
CA GLN A 499 -8.16 16.10 0.17
C GLN A 499 -6.65 15.96 -0.08
N TYR A 500 -6.01 14.97 0.54
CA TYR A 500 -4.58 14.69 0.37
C TYR A 500 -4.28 13.73 -0.79
N GLU A 501 -5.31 13.11 -1.36
CA GLU A 501 -5.15 12.23 -2.51
C GLU A 501 -4.99 13.05 -3.81
N PRO A 502 -4.28 12.54 -4.82
CA PRO A 502 -4.12 13.24 -6.10
C PRO A 502 -5.47 13.59 -6.73
N GLU A 503 -5.62 14.81 -7.24
CA GLU A 503 -6.91 15.30 -7.82
C GLU A 503 -7.43 14.43 -8.97
N SER A 504 -6.52 13.78 -9.72
CA SER A 504 -6.85 12.87 -10.82
C SER A 504 -7.25 11.47 -10.37
N SER A 505 -6.99 11.11 -9.10
CA SER A 505 -7.36 9.82 -8.55
C SER A 505 -8.86 9.73 -8.23
N PRO A 506 -9.46 8.53 -8.23
CA PRO A 506 -10.84 8.34 -7.80
C PRO A 506 -11.09 8.91 -6.39
N GLU A 507 -10.14 8.74 -5.50
CA GLU A 507 -10.20 9.21 -4.10
C GLU A 507 -10.13 10.75 -4.01
N GLY A 508 -9.27 11.38 -4.80
CA GLY A 508 -9.20 12.84 -4.86
C GLY A 508 -10.50 13.46 -5.43
N ILE A 509 -11.09 12.82 -6.44
CA ILE A 509 -12.41 13.19 -6.98
C ILE A 509 -13.49 13.07 -5.88
N MET A 510 -13.47 11.99 -5.07
CA MET A 510 -14.38 11.83 -3.93
C MET A 510 -14.14 12.91 -2.86
N GLY A 511 -12.89 13.27 -2.59
CA GLY A 511 -12.54 14.34 -1.66
C GLY A 511 -13.12 15.70 -2.06
N LYS A 512 -13.08 16.02 -3.35
CA LYS A 512 -13.70 17.21 -3.92
C LYS A 512 -15.24 17.14 -3.85
N ALA A 513 -15.82 16.01 -4.22
CA ALA A 513 -17.27 15.81 -4.13
C ALA A 513 -17.76 15.89 -2.67
N ALA A 514 -16.97 15.44 -1.69
CA ALA A 514 -17.28 15.60 -0.27
C ALA A 514 -17.31 17.08 0.15
N ALA A 515 -16.37 17.90 -0.34
CA ALA A 515 -16.37 19.34 -0.10
C ALA A 515 -17.63 20.02 -0.66
N ASP A 516 -18.01 19.69 -1.90
CA ASP A 516 -19.21 20.22 -2.55
C ASP A 516 -20.50 19.82 -1.80
N ALA A 517 -20.59 18.56 -1.36
CA ALA A 517 -21.71 18.07 -0.57
C ALA A 517 -21.80 18.76 0.81
N LEU A 518 -20.68 19.07 1.45
CA LEU A 518 -20.65 19.82 2.71
C LEU A 518 -21.24 21.23 2.57
N VAL A 519 -21.02 21.91 1.46
CA VAL A 519 -21.63 23.21 1.18
C VAL A 519 -23.15 23.07 1.10
N GLN A 520 -23.65 22.08 0.36
CA GLN A 520 -25.09 21.81 0.23
C GLN A 520 -25.75 21.50 1.60
N ILE A 521 -25.09 20.66 2.43
CA ILE A 521 -25.63 20.33 3.77
C ILE A 521 -25.67 21.55 4.69
N LYS A 522 -24.69 22.45 4.63
CA LYS A 522 -24.73 23.71 5.39
C LYS A 522 -25.92 24.58 5.01
N ASP A 523 -26.30 24.62 3.74
CA ASP A 523 -27.49 25.36 3.31
C ASP A 523 -28.78 24.70 3.80
N TRP A 524 -28.86 23.36 3.77
CA TRP A 524 -29.95 22.61 4.40
C TRP A 524 -30.07 22.90 5.91
N GLN A 525 -28.95 22.96 6.64
CA GLN A 525 -28.94 23.30 8.08
C GLN A 525 -29.49 24.70 8.35
N LYS A 526 -29.18 25.67 7.48
CA LYS A 526 -29.75 27.04 7.56
C LYS A 526 -31.25 27.05 7.36
N ILE A 527 -31.75 26.24 6.39
CA ILE A 527 -33.17 26.11 6.13
C ILE A 527 -33.90 25.48 7.31
N VAL A 528 -33.36 24.35 7.82
CA VAL A 528 -33.93 23.64 8.97
C VAL A 528 -33.86 24.48 10.27
N GLY A 529 -32.86 25.34 10.40
CA GLY A 529 -32.75 26.28 11.52
C GLY A 529 -33.79 27.41 11.50
N LYS A 530 -34.37 27.71 10.30
CA LYS A 530 -35.41 28.73 10.13
C LYS A 530 -36.85 28.18 10.32
N PHE A 531 -37.02 26.86 10.28
CA PHE A 531 -38.26 26.17 10.63
C PHE A 531 -38.25 25.79 12.10
#